data_0af73b1b7c189f55c71c226701b6d0ba
#
_entry.id   0af73b1b7c189f55c71c226701b6d0ba
#
_cell.length_a   1.000
_cell.length_b   1.000
_cell.length_c   1.000
_cell.angle_alpha   90.00
_cell.angle_beta   90.00
_cell.angle_gamma   90.00
#
_symmetry.space_group_name_H-M   'P 1'
#
loop_
_entity.id
_entity.type
_entity.pdbx_description
1 polymer ?
#
loop_
_entity_poly.entity_id
_entity_poly.type
_entity_poly.pdbx_seq_one_letter_code
_entity_poly.pdbx_strand_id
1 'polypeptide(L)'
;MKRMFLFLLLFCAISLIAFSQDDLQNIQFEESNVKIEKPPYFGLGGGYVGSFIFINVDDLNKVCGDIGLNNFKSPFYLSGAQGFTAIGIIPNLRIGFSGYSGYKTEEKKFDYNQTKGIKYEIGFTGFAVDYGFVVIKSLAVLPGLGFGWSSIDITNYNVTKFEWNDLKTNNYTSNQLKGSFWFVEPHVNIEFAVTPFLMLRLGTQYPIGFGQKWQVNDVVEVGSVPSSLKPNGFAINFGLFVGLFNY
;
A
#
# COMPACT_ATOMS: atom_id res chain seq x y z
N MET A 1 -3.16 0.11 29.08
CA MET A 1 -1.86 0.79 29.01
C MET A 1 -0.72 -0.02 29.64
N LYS A 2 -0.78 -0.52 30.88
CA LYS A 2 0.34 -1.28 31.50
C LYS A 2 0.77 -2.55 30.75
N ARG A 3 -0.15 -3.30 30.13
CA ARG A 3 0.19 -4.53 29.38
C ARG A 3 0.88 -4.26 28.04
N MET A 4 0.56 -3.15 27.37
CA MET A 4 1.20 -2.75 26.11
C MET A 4 2.65 -2.27 26.34
N PHE A 5 2.90 -1.61 27.49
CA PHE A 5 4.25 -1.18 27.89
C PHE A 5 5.16 -2.37 28.22
N LEU A 6 4.60 -3.46 28.78
CA LEU A 6 5.31 -4.70 29.08
C LEU A 6 5.75 -5.44 27.81
N PHE A 7 4.91 -5.46 26.77
CA PHE A 7 5.26 -6.02 25.46
C PHE A 7 6.36 -5.23 24.75
N LEU A 8 6.33 -3.89 24.84
CA LEU A 8 7.36 -3.04 24.26
C LEU A 8 8.72 -3.23 24.97
N LEU A 9 8.71 -3.36 26.31
CA LEU A 9 9.92 -3.65 27.10
C LEU A 9 10.48 -5.05 26.83
N LEU A 10 9.64 -6.06 26.64
CA LEU A 10 10.06 -7.41 26.26
C LEU A 10 10.69 -7.45 24.87
N PHE A 11 10.14 -6.67 23.93
CA PHE A 11 10.68 -6.54 22.57
C PHE A 11 12.06 -5.84 22.54
N CYS A 12 12.25 -4.79 23.35
CA CYS A 12 13.54 -4.14 23.52
C CYS A 12 14.58 -5.02 24.23
N ALA A 13 14.18 -5.88 25.17
CA ALA A 13 15.09 -6.79 25.87
C ALA A 13 15.61 -7.90 24.95
N ILE A 14 14.80 -8.40 24.01
CA ILE A 14 15.21 -9.41 23.04
C ILE A 14 16.21 -8.84 22.03
N SER A 15 16.10 -7.57 21.64
CA SER A 15 17.05 -6.92 20.73
C SER A 15 18.43 -6.69 21.35
N LEU A 16 18.53 -6.55 22.68
CA LEU A 16 19.82 -6.36 23.38
C LEU A 16 20.63 -7.67 23.49
N ILE A 17 19.98 -8.84 23.46
CA ILE A 17 20.67 -10.14 23.53
C ILE A 17 21.32 -10.51 22.17
N ALA A 18 20.84 -9.94 21.06
CA ALA A 18 21.39 -10.21 19.73
C ALA A 18 22.73 -9.53 19.43
N PHE A 19 23.17 -8.58 20.26
CA PHE A 19 24.43 -7.85 20.07
C PHE A 19 25.63 -8.43 20.85
N SER A 20 25.46 -9.57 21.54
CA SER A 20 26.52 -10.12 22.43
C SER A 20 27.31 -11.29 21.82
N GLN A 21 27.47 -11.37 20.49
CA GLN A 21 28.28 -12.44 19.86
C GLN A 21 29.38 -11.90 18.93
N ASP A 22 30.22 -11.01 19.44
CA ASP A 22 31.35 -10.46 18.65
C ASP A 22 32.73 -10.87 19.24
N ASP A 23 32.87 -12.07 19.81
CA ASP A 23 34.15 -12.54 20.40
C ASP A 23 34.80 -13.71 19.65
N LEU A 24 34.69 -13.76 18.30
CA LEU A 24 35.44 -14.74 17.49
C LEU A 24 36.36 -14.09 16.44
N GLN A 25 36.93 -12.91 16.72
CA GLN A 25 37.77 -12.17 15.78
C GLN A 25 39.24 -12.56 15.75
N ASN A 26 39.69 -13.70 16.32
CA ASN A 26 41.12 -14.07 16.34
C ASN A 26 41.44 -15.41 15.72
N ILE A 27 40.79 -15.80 14.62
CA ILE A 27 41.26 -16.93 13.82
C ILE A 27 41.70 -16.39 12.47
N GLN A 28 42.98 -16.12 12.30
CA GLN A 28 43.60 -15.88 11.01
C GLN A 28 43.59 -17.18 10.19
N PHE A 29 42.63 -17.31 9.27
CA PHE A 29 42.73 -18.29 8.21
C PHE A 29 43.51 -17.66 7.05
N GLU A 30 44.46 -18.42 6.48
CA GLU A 30 45.16 -18.04 5.26
C GLU A 30 44.13 -17.59 4.18
N GLU A 31 44.43 -16.47 3.55
CA GLU A 31 43.64 -15.93 2.45
C GLU A 31 43.68 -16.92 1.25
N SER A 32 42.80 -17.89 1.25
CA SER A 32 42.45 -18.55 0.00
C SER A 32 41.67 -17.52 -0.84
N ASN A 33 42.10 -17.33 -2.11
CA ASN A 33 41.39 -16.53 -3.11
C ASN A 33 39.99 -17.11 -3.46
N VAL A 34 39.18 -17.37 -2.46
CA VAL A 34 37.78 -17.76 -2.64
C VAL A 34 37.04 -16.47 -3.03
N LYS A 35 36.62 -16.37 -4.28
CA LYS A 35 35.59 -15.41 -4.68
C LYS A 35 34.44 -15.60 -3.72
N ILE A 36 34.25 -14.64 -2.82
CA ILE A 36 33.06 -14.59 -1.94
C ILE A 36 31.91 -14.35 -2.89
N GLU A 37 31.27 -15.42 -3.35
CA GLU A 37 30.01 -15.33 -4.08
C GLU A 37 29.01 -14.70 -3.13
N LYS A 38 28.44 -13.55 -3.54
CA LYS A 38 27.39 -12.89 -2.76
C LYS A 38 26.26 -13.91 -2.55
N PRO A 39 25.74 -14.08 -1.33
CA PRO A 39 24.63 -15.00 -1.11
C PRO A 39 23.46 -14.59 -2.00
N PRO A 40 22.71 -15.54 -2.57
CA PRO A 40 21.53 -15.23 -3.33
C PRO A 40 20.50 -14.56 -2.42
N TYR A 41 19.71 -13.63 -2.98
CA TYR A 41 18.62 -13.02 -2.25
C TYR A 41 17.64 -14.10 -1.76
N PHE A 42 17.36 -14.09 -0.47
CA PHE A 42 16.30 -14.89 0.12
C PHE A 42 15.45 -14.02 1.05
N GLY A 43 14.14 -14.01 0.81
CA GLY A 43 13.17 -13.30 1.67
C GLY A 43 11.86 -14.07 1.71
N LEU A 44 11.39 -14.33 2.92
CA LEU A 44 10.06 -14.87 3.22
C LEU A 44 9.49 -14.01 4.34
N GLY A 45 8.34 -13.37 4.13
CA GLY A 45 7.79 -12.53 5.17
C GLY A 45 6.46 -11.90 4.83
N GLY A 46 5.91 -11.23 5.83
CA GLY A 46 4.70 -10.44 5.71
C GLY A 46 4.77 -9.21 6.60
N GLY A 47 4.05 -8.18 6.22
CA GLY A 47 4.10 -6.95 6.99
C GLY A 47 3.17 -5.86 6.49
N TYR A 48 3.32 -4.72 7.13
CA TYR A 48 2.59 -3.50 6.83
C TYR A 48 3.20 -2.76 5.65
N VAL A 49 2.34 -2.23 4.79
CA VAL A 49 2.71 -1.34 3.69
C VAL A 49 1.90 -0.04 3.78
N GLY A 50 2.60 1.09 3.72
CA GLY A 50 2.02 2.41 3.50
C GLY A 50 2.45 2.96 2.15
N SER A 51 1.58 3.69 1.47
CA SER A 51 1.87 4.28 0.15
C SER A 51 1.26 5.67 0.02
N PHE A 52 2.01 6.60 -0.54
CA PHE A 52 1.52 7.91 -0.97
C PHE A 52 1.42 7.90 -2.49
N ILE A 53 0.18 7.88 -3.01
CA ILE A 53 -0.08 7.88 -4.45
C ILE A 53 -0.51 9.26 -4.95
N PHE A 54 0.11 9.70 -6.04
CA PHE A 54 -0.14 10.97 -6.73
C PHE A 54 -1.03 10.69 -7.94
N ILE A 55 -2.34 10.81 -7.76
CA ILE A 55 -3.35 10.60 -8.82
C ILE A 55 -3.91 11.92 -9.33
N ASN A 56 -4.42 11.90 -10.57
CA ASN A 56 -5.15 13.01 -11.13
C ASN A 56 -6.58 13.05 -10.55
N VAL A 57 -6.96 14.20 -9.99
CA VAL A 57 -8.29 14.45 -9.40
C VAL A 57 -8.99 15.67 -10.03
N ASP A 58 -8.53 16.15 -11.17
CA ASP A 58 -9.03 17.41 -11.76
C ASP A 58 -10.52 17.33 -12.10
N ASP A 59 -10.98 16.23 -12.72
CA ASP A 59 -12.40 16.08 -13.06
C ASP A 59 -13.27 15.87 -11.82
N LEU A 60 -12.76 15.22 -10.78
CA LEU A 60 -13.44 15.15 -9.49
C LEU A 60 -13.54 16.52 -8.84
N ASN A 61 -12.48 17.34 -8.93
CA ASN A 61 -12.45 18.68 -8.38
C ASN A 61 -13.40 19.65 -9.09
N LYS A 62 -13.67 19.47 -10.39
CA LYS A 62 -14.74 20.21 -11.09
C LYS A 62 -16.09 19.93 -10.44
N VAL A 63 -16.41 18.65 -10.20
CA VAL A 63 -17.66 18.26 -9.52
C VAL A 63 -17.71 18.85 -8.10
N CYS A 64 -16.62 18.84 -7.36
CA CYS A 64 -16.55 19.48 -6.03
C CYS A 64 -16.85 20.97 -6.10
N GLY A 65 -16.27 21.68 -7.08
CA GLY A 65 -16.53 23.12 -7.31
C GLY A 65 -17.99 23.41 -7.62
N ASP A 66 -18.64 22.62 -8.47
CA ASP A 66 -20.05 22.78 -8.87
C ASP A 66 -21.03 22.63 -7.69
N ILE A 67 -20.67 21.80 -6.69
CA ILE A 67 -21.49 21.60 -5.48
C ILE A 67 -21.00 22.37 -4.25
N GLY A 68 -19.99 23.23 -4.42
CA GLY A 68 -19.50 24.15 -3.40
C GLY A 68 -18.61 23.50 -2.32
N LEU A 69 -17.96 22.38 -2.64
CA LEU A 69 -16.97 21.70 -1.79
C LEU A 69 -15.54 22.19 -2.09
N ASN A 70 -14.62 21.88 -1.18
CA ASN A 70 -13.20 22.10 -1.40
C ASN A 70 -12.64 21.06 -2.41
N ASN A 71 -11.49 21.39 -2.99
CA ASN A 71 -10.80 20.51 -3.90
C ASN A 71 -10.01 19.41 -3.14
N PHE A 72 -10.07 18.20 -3.65
CA PHE A 72 -9.16 17.13 -3.24
C PHE A 72 -7.72 17.49 -3.60
N LYS A 73 -6.81 17.19 -2.70
CA LYS A 73 -5.36 17.38 -2.88
C LYS A 73 -4.64 16.04 -2.90
N SER A 74 -3.84 15.83 -3.91
CA SER A 74 -2.86 14.73 -3.97
C SER A 74 -1.64 15.06 -3.07
N PRO A 75 -0.92 14.08 -2.50
CA PRO A 75 -1.14 12.64 -2.62
C PRO A 75 -2.23 12.10 -1.70
N PHE A 76 -2.68 10.87 -2.03
CA PHE A 76 -3.54 10.05 -1.16
C PHE A 76 -2.68 9.05 -0.39
N TYR A 77 -2.99 8.88 0.89
CA TYR A 77 -2.37 7.87 1.71
C TYR A 77 -3.17 6.56 1.64
N LEU A 78 -2.48 5.47 1.29
CA LEU A 78 -3.02 4.12 1.29
C LEU A 78 -2.27 3.29 2.31
N SER A 79 -2.96 2.34 2.93
CA SER A 79 -2.36 1.43 3.90
C SER A 79 -2.90 0.02 3.73
N GLY A 80 -2.09 -0.95 4.07
CA GLY A 80 -2.47 -2.34 3.96
C GLY A 80 -1.38 -3.31 4.38
N ALA A 81 -1.40 -4.47 3.77
CA ALA A 81 -0.44 -5.53 4.08
C ALA A 81 0.09 -6.18 2.80
N GLN A 82 1.27 -6.74 2.91
CA GLN A 82 1.90 -7.55 1.87
C GLN A 82 2.56 -8.77 2.49
N GLY A 83 2.44 -9.91 1.80
CA GLY A 83 3.21 -11.12 2.07
C GLY A 83 4.00 -11.53 0.83
N PHE A 84 5.15 -12.13 1.01
CA PHE A 84 5.99 -12.59 -0.10
C PHE A 84 6.88 -13.76 0.30
N THR A 85 7.33 -14.49 -0.72
CA THR A 85 8.30 -15.59 -0.56
C THR A 85 9.26 -15.64 -1.74
N ALA A 86 10.52 -15.88 -1.46
CA ALA A 86 11.49 -16.24 -2.49
C ALA A 86 11.13 -17.60 -3.09
N ILE A 87 11.34 -17.75 -4.40
CA ILE A 87 11.12 -19.00 -5.12
C ILE A 87 12.46 -19.76 -5.12
N GLY A 88 12.54 -20.85 -4.33
CA GLY A 88 13.79 -21.62 -4.19
C GLY A 88 14.35 -22.25 -5.47
N ILE A 89 13.50 -22.43 -6.51
CA ILE A 89 13.91 -23.03 -7.80
C ILE A 89 14.65 -22.01 -8.68
N ILE A 90 14.30 -20.73 -8.58
CA ILE A 90 14.91 -19.64 -9.35
C ILE A 90 15.59 -18.69 -8.37
N PRO A 91 16.94 -18.68 -8.32
CA PRO A 91 17.66 -17.78 -7.43
C PRO A 91 17.23 -16.32 -7.62
N ASN A 92 17.13 -15.59 -6.53
CA ASN A 92 16.77 -14.16 -6.47
C ASN A 92 15.33 -13.81 -6.90
N LEU A 93 14.54 -14.78 -7.37
CA LEU A 93 13.15 -14.53 -7.74
C LEU A 93 12.24 -14.62 -6.51
N ARG A 94 11.32 -13.66 -6.42
CA ARG A 94 10.32 -13.56 -5.35
C ARG A 94 8.93 -13.37 -5.94
N ILE A 95 7.94 -13.97 -5.32
CA ILE A 95 6.52 -13.69 -5.56
C ILE A 95 5.89 -13.11 -4.30
N GLY A 96 4.94 -12.22 -4.49
CA GLY A 96 4.22 -11.61 -3.39
C GLY A 96 2.75 -11.39 -3.72
N PHE A 97 1.99 -11.14 -2.67
CA PHE A 97 0.59 -10.73 -2.73
C PHE A 97 0.40 -9.55 -1.79
N SER A 98 -0.31 -8.53 -2.25
CA SER A 98 -0.57 -7.32 -1.46
C SER A 98 -2.02 -6.86 -1.60
N GLY A 99 -2.52 -6.21 -0.54
CA GLY A 99 -3.77 -5.48 -0.56
C GLY A 99 -3.62 -4.21 0.26
N TYR A 100 -3.93 -3.06 -0.33
CA TYR A 100 -3.88 -1.76 0.34
C TYR A 100 -4.91 -0.82 -0.24
N SER A 101 -5.48 0.02 0.62
CA SER A 101 -6.49 1.00 0.25
C SER A 101 -6.39 2.26 1.11
N GLY A 102 -7.06 3.29 0.66
CA GLY A 102 -7.19 4.53 1.40
C GLY A 102 -8.33 5.39 0.87
N TYR A 103 -8.74 6.33 1.67
CA TYR A 103 -9.80 7.25 1.29
C TYR A 103 -9.48 8.67 1.72
N LYS A 104 -10.17 9.61 1.08
CA LYS A 104 -10.20 11.01 1.46
C LYS A 104 -11.61 11.53 1.31
N THR A 105 -12.01 12.42 2.21
CA THR A 105 -13.34 13.02 2.22
C THR A 105 -13.21 14.53 2.19
N GLU A 106 -13.96 15.18 1.30
CA GLU A 106 -14.18 16.62 1.32
C GLU A 106 -15.65 16.84 1.64
N GLU A 107 -15.91 17.58 2.72
CA GLU A 107 -17.26 17.85 3.19
C GLU A 107 -17.42 19.29 3.65
N LYS A 108 -18.65 19.77 3.60
CA LYS A 108 -19.03 21.10 4.07
C LYS A 108 -20.39 21.05 4.74
N LYS A 109 -20.47 21.69 5.89
CA LYS A 109 -21.75 21.93 6.59
C LYS A 109 -22.42 23.16 6.00
N PHE A 110 -23.66 23.01 5.67
CA PHE A 110 -24.55 24.07 5.23
C PHE A 110 -25.59 24.39 6.33
N ASP A 111 -26.41 25.39 6.13
CA ASP A 111 -27.46 25.75 7.07
C ASP A 111 -28.40 24.58 7.38
N TYR A 112 -29.05 24.61 8.58
CA TYR A 112 -29.96 23.54 9.05
C TYR A 112 -29.35 22.15 9.28
N ASN A 113 -28.08 22.07 9.72
CA ASN A 113 -27.40 20.82 10.00
C ASN A 113 -27.22 19.88 8.76
N GLN A 114 -27.33 20.43 7.56
CA GLN A 114 -27.10 19.70 6.34
C GLN A 114 -25.60 19.58 6.07
N THR A 115 -25.10 18.36 5.87
CA THR A 115 -23.73 18.07 5.48
C THR A 115 -23.73 17.49 4.07
N LYS A 116 -23.05 18.14 3.14
CA LYS A 116 -22.77 17.61 1.81
C LYS A 116 -21.31 17.22 1.73
N GLY A 117 -21.02 16.12 1.06
CA GLY A 117 -19.65 15.68 0.91
C GLY A 117 -19.46 14.67 -0.22
N ILE A 118 -18.20 14.55 -0.63
CA ILE A 118 -17.73 13.50 -1.51
C ILE A 118 -16.64 12.73 -0.76
N LYS A 119 -16.79 11.40 -0.69
CA LYS A 119 -15.74 10.47 -0.27
C LYS A 119 -15.17 9.84 -1.53
N TYR A 120 -13.88 9.94 -1.70
CA TYR A 120 -13.12 9.22 -2.73
C TYR A 120 -12.28 8.14 -2.06
N GLU A 121 -12.44 6.91 -2.49
CA GLU A 121 -11.70 5.77 -1.99
C GLU A 121 -11.03 5.05 -3.15
N ILE A 122 -9.81 4.57 -2.94
CA ILE A 122 -9.05 3.81 -3.93
C ILE A 122 -8.40 2.61 -3.26
N GLY A 123 -8.45 1.46 -3.91
CA GLY A 123 -7.87 0.22 -3.42
C GLY A 123 -7.16 -0.57 -4.51
N PHE A 124 -6.15 -1.32 -4.11
CA PHE A 124 -5.38 -2.22 -4.95
C PHE A 124 -5.23 -3.57 -4.27
N THR A 125 -5.39 -4.64 -5.03
CA THR A 125 -5.15 -6.01 -4.55
C THR A 125 -4.54 -6.80 -5.70
N GLY A 126 -3.39 -7.45 -5.47
CA GLY A 126 -2.72 -8.12 -6.57
C GLY A 126 -1.48 -8.90 -6.16
N PHE A 127 -0.89 -9.50 -7.17
CA PHE A 127 0.33 -10.27 -7.09
C PHE A 127 1.50 -9.44 -7.62
N ALA A 128 2.70 -9.76 -7.16
CA ALA A 128 3.93 -9.16 -7.65
C ALA A 128 4.98 -10.25 -7.90
N VAL A 129 5.82 -9.99 -8.87
CA VAL A 129 7.03 -10.77 -9.15
C VAL A 129 8.20 -9.81 -9.13
N ASP A 130 9.18 -10.09 -8.28
CA ASP A 130 10.36 -9.26 -8.05
C ASP A 130 11.64 -10.07 -8.32
N TYR A 131 12.68 -9.37 -8.73
CA TYR A 131 14.02 -9.95 -8.80
C TYR A 131 14.97 -9.20 -7.88
N GLY A 132 15.56 -9.91 -6.92
CA GLY A 132 16.42 -9.34 -5.88
C GLY A 132 17.87 -9.22 -6.30
N PHE A 133 18.40 -8.01 -6.33
CA PHE A 133 19.83 -7.71 -6.50
C PHE A 133 20.42 -7.35 -5.14
N VAL A 134 21.24 -8.24 -4.57
CA VAL A 134 21.97 -7.96 -3.34
C VAL A 134 23.12 -7.00 -3.65
N VAL A 135 23.03 -5.78 -3.17
CA VAL A 135 24.04 -4.73 -3.40
C VAL A 135 25.19 -4.90 -2.40
N ILE A 136 24.83 -4.92 -1.13
CA ILE A 136 25.74 -5.21 0.00
C ILE A 136 24.99 -6.11 0.99
N LYS A 137 25.69 -6.65 1.97
CA LYS A 137 25.06 -7.44 3.04
C LYS A 137 23.87 -6.68 3.64
N SER A 138 22.75 -7.34 3.75
CA SER A 138 21.47 -6.81 4.29
C SER A 138 20.78 -5.72 3.44
N LEU A 139 21.30 -5.37 2.26
CA LEU A 139 20.68 -4.38 1.37
C LEU A 139 20.45 -4.97 -0.02
N ALA A 140 19.21 -4.98 -0.45
CA ALA A 140 18.82 -5.46 -1.77
C ALA A 140 17.97 -4.42 -2.51
N VAL A 141 18.08 -4.42 -3.85
CA VAL A 141 17.22 -3.66 -4.76
C VAL A 141 16.39 -4.66 -5.56
N LEU A 142 15.08 -4.43 -5.57
CA LEU A 142 14.12 -5.35 -6.18
C LEU A 142 13.26 -4.60 -7.22
N PRO A 143 13.69 -4.54 -8.49
CA PRO A 143 12.76 -4.25 -9.57
C PRO A 143 11.74 -5.37 -9.69
N GLY A 144 10.50 -5.00 -10.02
CA GLY A 144 9.42 -5.96 -10.13
C GLY A 144 8.25 -5.45 -10.94
N LEU A 145 7.30 -6.34 -11.13
CA LEU A 145 6.06 -6.09 -11.83
C LEU A 145 4.90 -6.68 -11.02
N GLY A 146 3.96 -5.82 -10.68
CA GLY A 146 2.69 -6.18 -10.06
C GLY A 146 1.57 -6.28 -11.07
N PHE A 147 0.54 -7.07 -10.79
CA PHE A 147 -0.71 -7.12 -11.53
C PHE A 147 -1.86 -7.54 -10.60
N GLY A 148 -3.05 -7.07 -10.90
CA GLY A 148 -4.20 -7.39 -10.05
C GLY A 148 -5.43 -6.54 -10.37
N TRP A 149 -6.20 -6.28 -9.33
CA TRP A 149 -7.46 -5.54 -9.39
C TRP A 149 -7.38 -4.29 -8.54
N SER A 150 -7.94 -3.22 -9.05
CA SER A 150 -8.13 -1.97 -8.31
C SER A 150 -9.57 -1.50 -8.38
N SER A 151 -10.00 -0.79 -7.37
CA SER A 151 -11.29 -0.11 -7.32
C SER A 151 -11.12 1.37 -7.02
N ILE A 152 -12.03 2.16 -7.58
CA ILE A 152 -12.26 3.55 -7.19
C ILE A 152 -13.72 3.65 -6.80
N ASP A 153 -13.99 4.12 -5.58
CA ASP A 153 -15.33 4.34 -5.08
C ASP A 153 -15.52 5.83 -4.77
N ILE A 154 -16.47 6.44 -5.44
CA ILE A 154 -16.84 7.86 -5.25
C ILE A 154 -18.24 7.89 -4.68
N THR A 155 -18.37 8.28 -3.40
CA THR A 155 -19.64 8.42 -2.73
C THR A 155 -19.97 9.90 -2.56
N ASN A 156 -21.02 10.35 -3.25
CA ASN A 156 -21.61 11.68 -3.05
C ASN A 156 -22.79 11.55 -2.10
N TYR A 157 -22.78 12.31 -1.03
CA TYR A 157 -23.81 12.28 -0.01
C TYR A 157 -24.28 13.68 0.39
N ASN A 158 -25.56 13.72 0.74
CA ASN A 158 -26.23 14.90 1.28
C ASN A 158 -27.08 14.44 2.47
N VAL A 159 -26.61 14.72 3.67
CA VAL A 159 -27.20 14.18 4.91
C VAL A 159 -27.54 15.34 5.85
N THR A 160 -28.78 15.37 6.35
CA THR A 160 -29.17 16.12 7.53
C THR A 160 -28.82 15.32 8.78
N LYS A 161 -29.01 15.87 9.98
CA LYS A 161 -28.80 15.12 11.23
C LYS A 161 -29.44 13.73 11.10
N PHE A 162 -28.65 12.67 11.28
CA PHE A 162 -29.05 11.29 11.09
C PHE A 162 -29.00 10.55 12.43
N GLU A 163 -30.11 9.91 12.83
CA GLU A 163 -30.21 9.08 14.02
C GLU A 163 -30.39 7.61 13.63
N TRP A 164 -30.09 6.69 14.51
CA TRP A 164 -30.20 5.25 14.25
C TRP A 164 -31.56 4.83 13.67
N ASN A 165 -32.64 5.46 14.16
CA ASN A 165 -34.00 5.16 13.71
C ASN A 165 -34.28 5.66 12.28
N ASP A 166 -33.51 6.61 11.76
CA ASP A 166 -33.68 7.17 10.41
C ASP A 166 -33.27 6.18 9.31
N LEU A 167 -32.52 5.11 9.68
CA LEU A 167 -32.28 3.98 8.76
C LEU A 167 -33.57 3.36 8.21
N LYS A 168 -34.68 3.47 8.96
CA LYS A 168 -35.99 2.95 8.55
C LYS A 168 -36.76 3.87 7.59
N THR A 169 -36.41 5.14 7.54
CA THR A 169 -37.19 6.19 6.86
C THR A 169 -36.60 6.67 5.56
N ASN A 170 -35.40 6.23 5.17
CA ASN A 170 -34.69 6.58 3.93
C ASN A 170 -34.58 8.11 3.66
N ASN A 171 -34.41 8.91 4.71
CA ASN A 171 -34.35 10.36 4.60
C ASN A 171 -32.96 10.93 4.20
N TYR A 172 -32.10 10.13 3.64
CA TYR A 172 -30.78 10.55 3.17
C TYR A 172 -30.59 10.20 1.69
N THR A 173 -29.83 11.02 0.99
CA THR A 173 -29.44 10.73 -0.40
C THR A 173 -27.94 10.43 -0.44
N SER A 174 -27.62 9.24 -0.90
CA SER A 174 -26.23 8.82 -1.16
C SER A 174 -26.18 8.07 -2.47
N ASN A 175 -25.30 8.48 -3.35
CA ASN A 175 -25.00 7.78 -4.60
C ASN A 175 -23.54 7.33 -4.58
N GLN A 176 -23.33 6.06 -4.82
CA GLN A 176 -21.99 5.48 -4.93
C GLN A 176 -21.71 5.15 -6.40
N LEU A 177 -20.65 5.76 -6.93
CA LEU A 177 -20.09 5.44 -8.24
C LEU A 177 -18.85 4.59 -8.04
N LYS A 178 -18.89 3.34 -8.51
CA LYS A 178 -17.81 2.38 -8.34
C LYS A 178 -17.18 2.05 -9.68
N GLY A 179 -15.88 2.25 -9.76
CA GLY A 179 -15.03 1.85 -10.88
C GLY A 179 -14.19 0.64 -10.52
N SER A 180 -14.20 -0.38 -11.37
CA SER A 180 -13.36 -1.57 -11.25
C SER A 180 -12.40 -1.64 -12.42
N PHE A 181 -11.13 -1.99 -12.13
CA PHE A 181 -10.04 -1.99 -13.09
C PHE A 181 -9.15 -3.20 -12.89
N TRP A 182 -8.54 -3.66 -13.96
CA TRP A 182 -7.29 -4.39 -13.88
C TRP A 182 -6.12 -3.41 -13.83
N PHE A 183 -5.01 -3.78 -13.22
CA PHE A 183 -3.81 -2.95 -13.26
C PHE A 183 -2.55 -3.78 -13.49
N VAL A 184 -1.56 -3.12 -14.06
CA VAL A 184 -0.15 -3.54 -14.09
C VAL A 184 0.65 -2.46 -13.38
N GLU A 185 1.62 -2.86 -12.56
CA GLU A 185 2.37 -1.96 -11.69
C GLU A 185 3.87 -2.25 -11.75
N PRO A 186 4.63 -1.59 -12.63
CA PRO A 186 6.08 -1.57 -12.53
C PRO A 186 6.49 -0.88 -11.22
N HIS A 187 7.45 -1.48 -10.53
CA HIS A 187 7.95 -0.95 -9.26
C HIS A 187 9.42 -1.27 -9.03
N VAL A 188 10.04 -0.50 -8.15
CA VAL A 188 11.38 -0.75 -7.63
C VAL A 188 11.37 -0.55 -6.13
N ASN A 189 11.79 -1.58 -5.39
CA ASN A 189 11.91 -1.55 -3.95
C ASN A 189 13.36 -1.63 -3.51
N ILE A 190 13.70 -0.92 -2.45
CA ILE A 190 14.96 -1.03 -1.73
C ILE A 190 14.61 -1.65 -0.37
N GLU A 191 15.26 -2.74 -0.03
CA GLU A 191 15.03 -3.48 1.21
C GLU A 191 16.30 -3.51 2.05
N PHE A 192 16.10 -3.22 3.33
CA PHE A 192 17.17 -3.28 4.32
C PHE A 192 16.76 -4.24 5.45
N ALA A 193 17.46 -5.38 5.54
CA ALA A 193 17.30 -6.33 6.62
C ALA A 193 18.01 -5.79 7.88
N VAL A 194 17.24 -5.17 8.77
CA VAL A 194 17.75 -4.65 10.06
C VAL A 194 18.26 -5.81 10.92
N THR A 195 17.55 -6.92 10.87
CA THR A 195 17.91 -8.20 11.47
C THR A 195 17.49 -9.32 10.52
N PRO A 196 17.92 -10.58 10.72
CA PRO A 196 17.41 -11.72 9.93
C PRO A 196 15.89 -11.90 9.98
N PHE A 197 15.19 -11.22 10.90
CA PHE A 197 13.73 -11.36 11.11
C PHE A 197 12.96 -10.07 10.86
N LEU A 198 13.63 -8.92 10.70
CA LEU A 198 13.01 -7.60 10.54
C LEU A 198 13.60 -6.88 9.34
N MET A 199 12.74 -6.44 8.44
CA MET A 199 13.12 -5.75 7.21
C MET A 199 12.33 -4.46 7.04
N LEU A 200 13.01 -3.41 6.63
CA LEU A 200 12.44 -2.15 6.17
C LEU A 200 12.49 -2.09 4.65
N ARG A 201 11.46 -1.52 4.06
CA ARG A 201 11.36 -1.28 2.62
C ARG A 201 11.01 0.18 2.34
N LEU A 202 11.65 0.71 1.30
CA LEU A 202 11.27 1.94 0.64
C LEU A 202 11.21 1.65 -0.86
N GLY A 203 10.17 2.13 -1.55
CA GLY A 203 10.04 1.86 -2.97
C GLY A 203 9.25 2.92 -3.71
N THR A 204 9.24 2.76 -5.03
CA THR A 204 8.41 3.53 -5.94
C THR A 204 7.65 2.59 -6.87
N GLN A 205 6.44 2.99 -7.24
CA GLN A 205 5.57 2.21 -8.11
C GLN A 205 4.72 3.13 -8.98
N TYR A 206 4.25 2.58 -10.10
CA TYR A 206 3.35 3.31 -11.00
C TYR A 206 2.25 2.37 -11.50
N PRO A 207 1.11 2.24 -10.79
CA PRO A 207 -0.02 1.47 -11.27
C PRO A 207 -0.61 2.10 -12.55
N ILE A 208 -0.93 1.24 -13.52
CA ILE A 208 -1.56 1.57 -14.79
C ILE A 208 -2.84 0.76 -14.90
N GLY A 209 -3.98 1.42 -14.72
CA GLY A 209 -5.30 0.79 -14.77
C GLY A 209 -5.86 0.68 -16.19
N PHE A 210 -6.53 -0.43 -16.47
CA PHE A 210 -7.20 -0.71 -17.74
C PHE A 210 -8.45 -1.57 -17.52
N GLY A 211 -9.25 -1.79 -18.58
CA GLY A 211 -10.45 -2.64 -18.50
C GLY A 211 -11.52 -2.09 -17.57
N GLN A 212 -11.71 -0.76 -17.59
CA GLN A 212 -12.64 -0.07 -16.69
C GLN A 212 -14.09 -0.50 -16.84
N LYS A 213 -14.76 -0.74 -15.71
CA LYS A 213 -16.21 -0.87 -15.59
C LYS A 213 -16.70 0.05 -14.51
N TRP A 214 -17.73 0.84 -14.80
CA TRP A 214 -18.31 1.77 -13.86
C TRP A 214 -19.77 1.45 -13.60
N GLN A 215 -20.19 1.47 -12.35
CA GLN A 215 -21.55 1.18 -11.90
C GLN A 215 -21.98 2.18 -10.81
N VAL A 216 -23.26 2.54 -10.82
CA VAL A 216 -23.88 3.26 -9.70
C VAL A 216 -24.59 2.26 -8.81
N ASN A 217 -24.32 2.34 -7.51
CA ASN A 217 -24.91 1.49 -6.47
C ASN A 217 -24.82 0.00 -6.79
N ASP A 218 -23.73 -0.44 -7.44
CA ASP A 218 -23.46 -1.82 -7.90
C ASP A 218 -24.56 -2.42 -8.85
N VAL A 219 -25.42 -1.60 -9.43
CA VAL A 219 -26.59 -2.07 -10.21
C VAL A 219 -26.59 -1.58 -11.65
N VAL A 220 -26.35 -0.27 -11.86
CA VAL A 220 -26.50 0.35 -13.17
C VAL A 220 -25.14 0.73 -13.75
N GLU A 221 -24.85 0.23 -14.97
CA GLU A 221 -23.64 0.66 -15.68
C GLU A 221 -23.70 2.12 -16.08
N VAL A 222 -22.58 2.82 -15.91
CA VAL A 222 -22.43 4.24 -16.22
C VAL A 222 -21.49 4.40 -17.39
N GLY A 223 -21.98 5.02 -18.46
CA GLY A 223 -21.17 5.47 -19.59
C GLY A 223 -20.59 6.87 -19.36
N SER A 224 -19.65 7.25 -20.23
CA SER A 224 -19.09 8.61 -20.28
C SER A 224 -18.39 9.10 -19.00
N VAL A 225 -17.88 8.17 -18.19
CA VAL A 225 -17.02 8.57 -17.04
C VAL A 225 -15.70 9.10 -17.58
N PRO A 226 -15.20 10.24 -17.04
CA PRO A 226 -13.96 10.84 -17.49
C PRO A 226 -12.78 9.85 -17.47
N SER A 227 -11.99 9.84 -18.52
CA SER A 227 -10.84 8.92 -18.65
C SER A 227 -9.70 9.22 -17.67
N SER A 228 -9.71 10.37 -17.04
CA SER A 228 -8.81 10.78 -15.96
C SER A 228 -9.08 10.04 -14.64
N LEU A 229 -10.31 9.57 -14.42
CA LEU A 229 -10.68 8.80 -13.23
C LEU A 229 -10.21 7.34 -13.36
N LYS A 230 -8.89 7.16 -13.33
CA LYS A 230 -8.21 5.87 -13.34
C LYS A 230 -7.28 5.75 -12.15
N PRO A 231 -6.97 4.55 -11.68
CA PRO A 231 -6.04 4.32 -10.58
C PRO A 231 -4.57 4.51 -11.01
N ASN A 232 -4.30 5.43 -11.95
CA ASN A 232 -2.98 5.69 -12.48
C ASN A 232 -2.30 6.79 -11.67
N GLY A 233 -1.05 6.56 -11.30
CA GLY A 233 -0.29 7.60 -10.61
C GLY A 233 1.05 7.10 -10.09
N PHE A 234 1.99 8.01 -9.96
CA PHE A 234 3.24 7.72 -9.27
C PHE A 234 2.97 7.50 -7.78
N ALA A 235 3.62 6.52 -7.17
CA ALA A 235 3.51 6.32 -5.74
C ALA A 235 4.86 6.03 -5.09
N ILE A 236 5.00 6.48 -3.84
CA ILE A 236 6.12 6.17 -2.96
C ILE A 236 5.57 5.26 -1.87
N ASN A 237 6.14 4.08 -1.72
CA ASN A 237 5.74 3.12 -0.71
C ASN A 237 6.83 2.92 0.34
N PHE A 238 6.42 2.55 1.54
CA PHE A 238 7.28 2.13 2.62
C PHE A 238 6.65 0.94 3.33
N GLY A 239 7.48 0.10 3.94
CA GLY A 239 6.98 -1.09 4.61
C GLY A 239 7.85 -1.54 5.75
N LEU A 240 7.21 -2.23 6.69
CA LEU A 240 7.85 -2.92 7.80
C LEU A 240 7.42 -4.39 7.75
N PHE A 241 8.38 -5.29 7.66
CA PHE A 241 8.13 -6.72 7.46
C PHE A 241 8.81 -7.56 8.51
N VAL A 242 8.11 -8.62 8.90
CA VAL A 242 8.61 -9.67 9.79
C VAL A 242 8.68 -10.97 8.99
N GLY A 243 9.78 -11.71 9.13
CA GLY A 243 9.97 -12.92 8.34
C GLY A 243 11.36 -13.53 8.50
N LEU A 244 11.86 -14.09 7.43
CA LEU A 244 13.21 -14.63 7.32
C LEU A 244 13.92 -13.95 6.15
N PHE A 245 15.00 -13.24 6.44
CA PHE A 245 15.73 -12.43 5.47
C PHE A 245 17.21 -12.80 5.51
N ASN A 246 17.75 -13.19 4.36
CA ASN A 246 19.16 -13.56 4.20
C ASN A 246 19.68 -13.03 2.86
N TYR A 247 20.40 -11.92 2.89
CA TYR A 247 21.04 -11.30 1.73
C TYR A 247 22.07 -10.23 2.14
#